data_f0d88d4bbfa67f18795b23ae352b48dc
#
_entry.id   f0d88d4bbfa67f18795b23ae352b48dc
#
_cell.length_a   1.000
_cell.length_b   1.000
_cell.length_c   1.000
_cell.angle_alpha   90.00
_cell.angle_beta   90.00
_cell.angle_gamma   90.00
#
_symmetry.space_group_name_H-M   'P 1'
#
loop_
_entity.id
_entity.type
_entity.pdbx_description
1 polymer ?
#
loop_
_entity_poly.entity_id
_entity_poly.type
_entity_poly.pdbx_seq_one_letter_code
_entity_poly.pdbx_strand_id
1 'polypeptide(L)'
;VCIKVGLTLFAGACLCGGIQAHSLNGEKEDILNTMKSATRYMMDSVSYRGGFVWNYLPDLSRSWGEMEAKRTMVWIQPPGTPSVGHLLLDAYHATGDKFYYEAAEKVANVLIWGQLECGGWNYVFDFAGENSLKEWYETVGKSGWRLEEFRHYYGNATYDDLGTISAAKFLLRMYVEKNDPAYKAPLEKVIHFILESQYPVGGWPQRYPLRYDHPFEGKEDYSSFITLN
;
A
#
# COMPACT_ATOMS: atom_id res chain seq x y z
N VAL A 1 11.53 17.24 -15.72
CA VAL A 1 11.65 17.94 -17.02
C VAL A 1 10.24 17.99 -17.62
N CYS A 2 9.60 19.17 -17.58
CA CYS A 2 8.29 19.40 -18.21
C CYS A 2 8.48 19.55 -19.73
N ILE A 3 7.87 18.69 -20.51
CA ILE A 3 7.77 18.86 -21.96
C ILE A 3 6.41 19.52 -22.24
N LYS A 4 6.44 20.79 -22.64
CA LYS A 4 5.29 21.48 -23.25
C LYS A 4 5.21 21.08 -24.71
N VAL A 5 4.12 20.46 -25.13
CA VAL A 5 3.82 20.22 -26.55
C VAL A 5 2.97 21.39 -27.04
N GLY A 6 3.57 22.21 -27.90
CA GLY A 6 2.88 23.29 -28.61
C GLY A 6 2.03 22.72 -29.76
N LEU A 7 0.78 23.11 -29.81
CA LEU A 7 -0.17 22.78 -30.87
C LEU A 7 0.02 23.78 -32.02
N THR A 8 0.58 23.35 -33.14
CA THR A 8 0.57 24.14 -34.38
C THR A 8 -0.46 23.54 -35.34
N LEU A 9 -1.52 24.29 -35.59
CA LEU A 9 -2.54 23.96 -36.60
C LEU A 9 -1.97 24.18 -38.00
N PHE A 10 -1.89 23.10 -38.77
CA PHE A 10 -1.76 23.17 -40.23
C PHE A 10 -2.99 22.49 -40.85
N ALA A 11 -3.78 23.32 -41.56
CA ALA A 11 -4.88 22.85 -42.39
C ALA A 11 -4.30 22.36 -43.72
N GLY A 12 -4.33 21.05 -43.95
CA GLY A 12 -3.99 20.43 -45.21
C GLY A 12 -4.88 19.20 -45.47
N ALA A 13 -5.60 19.20 -46.58
CA ALA A 13 -6.71 18.31 -46.89
C ALA A 13 -6.40 16.82 -46.96
N CYS A 14 -7.33 16.04 -46.45
CA CYS A 14 -7.77 14.70 -46.84
C CYS A 14 -6.89 13.84 -47.74
N LEU A 15 -6.30 12.77 -47.14
CA LEU A 15 -6.21 11.39 -47.64
C LEU A 15 -5.38 10.42 -46.74
N CYS A 16 -5.09 10.80 -45.49
CA CYS A 16 -4.26 10.00 -44.55
C CYS A 16 -5.01 9.42 -43.34
N GLY A 17 -6.34 9.47 -43.28
CA GLY A 17 -7.09 9.09 -42.05
C GLY A 17 -6.99 7.60 -41.68
N GLY A 18 -6.72 6.70 -42.63
CA GLY A 18 -6.68 5.25 -42.37
C GLY A 18 -5.33 4.77 -41.79
N ILE A 19 -4.23 5.33 -42.25
CA ILE A 19 -2.88 4.90 -41.84
C ILE A 19 -2.56 5.38 -40.42
N GLN A 20 -2.95 6.60 -40.06
CA GLN A 20 -2.70 7.17 -38.77
C GLN A 20 -3.56 6.49 -37.67
N ALA A 21 -4.79 6.14 -37.97
CA ALA A 21 -5.66 5.39 -37.02
C ALA A 21 -5.15 3.96 -36.78
N HIS A 22 -4.58 3.31 -37.79
CA HIS A 22 -4.02 1.96 -37.65
C HIS A 22 -2.72 1.97 -36.82
N SER A 23 -1.86 2.98 -36.99
CA SER A 23 -0.64 3.12 -36.18
C SER A 23 -0.94 3.43 -34.70
N LEU A 24 -1.88 4.32 -34.45
CA LEU A 24 -2.30 4.66 -33.06
C LEU A 24 -2.97 3.46 -32.34
N ASN A 25 -3.71 2.63 -33.04
CA ASN A 25 -4.29 1.42 -32.47
C ASN A 25 -3.22 0.37 -32.14
N GLY A 26 -2.22 0.19 -33.01
CA GLY A 26 -1.08 -0.69 -32.75
C GLY A 26 -0.27 -0.25 -31.52
N GLU A 27 0.08 1.04 -31.44
CA GLU A 27 0.79 1.60 -30.30
C GLU A 27 0.00 1.44 -28.98
N LYS A 28 -1.30 1.64 -29.00
CA LYS A 28 -2.17 1.44 -27.83
C LYS A 28 -2.16 -0.02 -27.38
N GLU A 29 -2.27 -0.96 -28.31
CA GLU A 29 -2.24 -2.40 -28.01
C GLU A 29 -0.89 -2.81 -27.40
N ASP A 30 0.21 -2.32 -27.95
CA ASP A 30 1.56 -2.57 -27.44
C ASP A 30 1.74 -2.03 -26.01
N ILE A 31 1.22 -0.83 -25.72
CA ILE A 31 1.23 -0.26 -24.37
C ILE A 31 0.45 -1.15 -23.40
N LEU A 32 -0.78 -1.56 -23.75
CA LEU A 32 -1.61 -2.41 -22.90
C LEU A 32 -0.96 -3.78 -22.65
N ASN A 33 -0.37 -4.39 -23.68
CA ASN A 33 0.36 -5.65 -23.56
C ASN A 33 1.60 -5.51 -22.66
N THR A 34 2.34 -4.41 -22.80
CA THR A 34 3.50 -4.11 -21.96
C THR A 34 3.10 -3.92 -20.51
N MET A 35 2.06 -3.13 -20.23
CA MET A 35 1.51 -2.93 -18.89
C MET A 35 1.09 -4.27 -18.27
N LYS A 36 0.38 -5.10 -19.03
CA LYS A 36 -0.10 -6.40 -18.54
C LYS A 36 1.06 -7.36 -18.25
N SER A 37 2.08 -7.38 -19.10
CA SER A 37 3.28 -8.20 -18.94
C SER A 37 4.09 -7.75 -17.70
N ALA A 38 4.29 -6.44 -17.54
CA ALA A 38 4.96 -5.88 -16.38
C ALA A 38 4.19 -6.20 -15.07
N THR A 39 2.86 -6.02 -15.08
CA THR A 39 2.02 -6.35 -13.92
C THR A 39 2.08 -7.84 -13.59
N ARG A 40 2.06 -8.72 -14.60
CA ARG A 40 2.21 -10.15 -14.38
C ARG A 40 3.56 -10.47 -13.72
N TYR A 41 4.64 -9.90 -14.21
CA TYR A 41 5.95 -10.07 -13.60
C TYR A 41 5.98 -9.61 -12.15
N MET A 42 5.40 -8.44 -11.87
CA MET A 42 5.28 -7.92 -10.49
C MET A 42 4.49 -8.86 -9.59
N MET A 43 3.37 -9.39 -10.07
CA MET A 43 2.51 -10.27 -9.27
C MET A 43 3.10 -11.68 -9.08
N ASP A 44 3.72 -12.25 -10.11
CA ASP A 44 4.13 -13.66 -10.11
C ASP A 44 5.57 -13.85 -9.59
N SER A 45 6.46 -12.88 -9.84
CA SER A 45 7.89 -12.99 -9.51
C SER A 45 8.30 -12.09 -8.34
N VAL A 46 7.85 -10.84 -8.33
CA VAL A 46 8.29 -9.84 -7.35
C VAL A 46 7.49 -9.95 -6.05
N SER A 47 6.16 -10.04 -6.12
CA SER A 47 5.34 -10.10 -4.92
C SER A 47 5.58 -11.35 -4.08
N TYR A 48 5.34 -11.27 -2.79
CA TYR A 48 5.17 -12.44 -1.96
C TYR A 48 3.70 -12.59 -1.58
N ARG A 49 3.02 -13.57 -2.19
CA ARG A 49 1.57 -13.81 -2.04
C ARG A 49 0.68 -12.62 -2.43
N GLY A 50 1.19 -11.66 -3.21
CA GLY A 50 0.49 -10.41 -3.54
C GLY A 50 0.90 -9.22 -2.67
N GLY A 51 1.79 -9.42 -1.70
CA GLY A 51 2.38 -8.34 -0.89
C GLY A 51 3.70 -7.83 -1.47
N PHE A 52 4.01 -6.59 -1.18
CA PHE A 52 5.18 -5.88 -1.71
C PHE A 52 5.92 -5.14 -0.60
N VAL A 53 7.20 -4.90 -0.85
CA VAL A 53 8.01 -3.86 -0.20
C VAL A 53 8.33 -2.76 -1.22
N TRP A 54 9.17 -1.77 -0.89
CA TRP A 54 9.36 -0.60 -1.75
C TRP A 54 10.34 -0.83 -2.90
N ASN A 55 11.44 -1.51 -2.62
CA ASN A 55 12.54 -1.67 -3.57
C ASN A 55 13.04 -3.10 -3.60
N TYR A 56 13.54 -3.51 -4.76
CA TYR A 56 14.09 -4.84 -5.00
C TYR A 56 15.36 -4.72 -5.86
N LEU A 57 16.33 -5.58 -5.61
CA LEU A 57 17.39 -5.78 -6.60
C LEU A 57 16.82 -6.46 -7.85
N PRO A 58 17.41 -6.24 -9.03
CA PRO A 58 16.93 -6.86 -10.26
C PRO A 58 16.87 -8.39 -10.24
N ASP A 59 17.75 -9.03 -9.47
CA ASP A 59 17.80 -10.48 -9.28
C ASP A 59 16.91 -10.98 -8.13
N LEU A 60 16.18 -10.06 -7.47
CA LEU A 60 15.30 -10.30 -6.33
C LEU A 60 15.99 -10.91 -5.10
N SER A 61 17.32 -10.89 -5.05
CA SER A 61 18.10 -11.46 -3.93
C SER A 61 17.93 -10.66 -2.64
N ARG A 62 17.69 -9.36 -2.73
CA ARG A 62 17.45 -8.47 -1.59
C ARG A 62 16.32 -7.48 -1.89
N SER A 63 15.65 -7.05 -0.83
CA SER A 63 14.55 -6.09 -0.92
C SER A 63 14.49 -5.19 0.31
N TRP A 64 13.86 -4.02 0.16
CA TRP A 64 13.77 -3.01 1.21
C TRP A 64 12.39 -2.35 1.23
N GLY A 65 11.88 -2.11 2.44
CA GLY A 65 11.02 -0.97 2.74
C GLY A 65 11.92 0.20 3.15
N GLU A 66 11.69 0.82 4.30
CA GLU A 66 12.66 1.74 4.90
C GLU A 66 13.98 1.05 5.25
N MET A 67 13.90 -0.23 5.54
CA MET A 67 15.04 -1.07 5.84
C MET A 67 15.00 -2.36 5.05
N GLU A 68 16.10 -3.10 5.08
CA GLU A 68 16.18 -4.40 4.44
C GLU A 68 15.10 -5.34 4.97
N ALA A 69 14.34 -5.93 4.06
CA ALA A 69 13.22 -6.80 4.36
C ALA A 69 13.54 -8.25 4.00
N LYS A 70 13.04 -9.18 4.81
CA LYS A 70 13.02 -10.60 4.43
C LYS A 70 12.07 -10.82 3.26
N ARG A 71 12.29 -11.84 2.46
CA ARG A 71 11.46 -12.16 1.28
C ARG A 71 9.96 -12.33 1.59
N THR A 72 9.64 -12.76 2.81
CA THR A 72 8.27 -13.02 3.28
C THR A 72 7.59 -11.80 3.89
N MET A 73 8.31 -10.68 4.00
CA MET A 73 7.79 -9.45 4.61
C MET A 73 6.97 -8.63 3.62
N VAL A 74 5.98 -7.94 4.15
CA VAL A 74 5.06 -7.08 3.42
C VAL A 74 5.05 -5.70 4.07
N TRP A 75 5.23 -4.65 3.27
CA TRP A 75 5.26 -3.27 3.73
C TRP A 75 3.92 -2.59 3.48
N ILE A 76 3.32 -2.02 4.54
CA ILE A 76 2.02 -1.34 4.48
C ILE A 76 2.16 0.15 4.20
N GLN A 77 3.14 0.79 4.86
CA GLN A 77 3.46 2.19 4.64
C GLN A 77 3.69 2.48 3.14
N PRO A 78 3.09 3.53 2.57
CA PRO A 78 3.34 3.93 1.18
C PRO A 78 4.84 4.18 0.88
N PRO A 79 5.34 3.82 -0.30
CA PRO A 79 4.64 3.29 -1.47
C PRO A 79 4.48 1.75 -1.51
N GLY A 80 4.31 1.11 -0.36
CA GLY A 80 4.20 -0.33 -0.22
C GLY A 80 2.91 -0.96 -0.80
N THR A 81 2.50 -2.06 -0.20
CA THR A 81 1.43 -2.93 -0.71
C THR A 81 0.11 -2.22 -1.03
N PRO A 82 -0.45 -1.34 -0.16
CA PRO A 82 -1.70 -0.65 -0.50
C PRO A 82 -1.59 0.25 -1.73
N SER A 83 -0.43 0.88 -1.94
CA SER A 83 -0.18 1.73 -3.12
C SER A 83 -0.24 0.93 -4.42
N VAL A 84 0.32 -0.28 -4.42
CA VAL A 84 0.21 -1.21 -5.57
C VAL A 84 -1.24 -1.60 -5.80
N GLY A 85 -2.00 -1.89 -4.75
CA GLY A 85 -3.43 -2.18 -4.84
C GLY A 85 -4.23 -1.04 -5.51
N HIS A 86 -3.98 0.20 -5.09
CA HIS A 86 -4.60 1.37 -5.73
C HIS A 86 -4.27 1.47 -7.22
N LEU A 87 -3.00 1.30 -7.60
CA LEU A 87 -2.56 1.32 -9.00
C LEU A 87 -3.22 0.23 -9.85
N LEU A 88 -3.40 -0.96 -9.28
CA LEU A 88 -4.09 -2.07 -9.97
C LEU A 88 -5.56 -1.76 -10.23
N LEU A 89 -6.27 -1.16 -9.26
CA LEU A 89 -7.64 -0.68 -9.48
C LEU A 89 -7.70 0.44 -10.51
N ASP A 90 -6.76 1.38 -10.49
CA ASP A 90 -6.69 2.44 -11.50
C ASP A 90 -6.44 1.86 -12.90
N ALA A 91 -5.58 0.84 -13.02
CA ALA A 91 -5.37 0.12 -14.28
C ALA A 91 -6.63 -0.63 -14.73
N TYR A 92 -7.37 -1.25 -13.82
CA TYR A 92 -8.67 -1.87 -14.11
C TYR A 92 -9.66 -0.85 -14.65
N HIS A 93 -9.82 0.31 -14.00
CA HIS A 93 -10.72 1.37 -14.46
C HIS A 93 -10.32 1.94 -15.83
N ALA A 94 -9.01 2.10 -16.06
CA ALA A 94 -8.50 2.62 -17.32
C ALA A 94 -8.63 1.66 -18.51
N THR A 95 -8.57 0.34 -18.25
CA THR A 95 -8.50 -0.67 -19.30
C THR A 95 -9.75 -1.53 -19.44
N GLY A 96 -10.53 -1.69 -18.37
CA GLY A 96 -11.63 -2.66 -18.26
C GLY A 96 -11.16 -4.12 -18.18
N ASP A 97 -9.84 -4.38 -18.15
CA ASP A 97 -9.30 -5.73 -18.11
C ASP A 97 -9.36 -6.30 -16.68
N LYS A 98 -10.16 -7.34 -16.50
CA LYS A 98 -10.38 -8.03 -15.22
C LYS A 98 -9.09 -8.55 -14.57
N PHE A 99 -8.05 -8.79 -15.37
CA PHE A 99 -6.74 -9.20 -14.88
C PHE A 99 -6.21 -8.27 -13.77
N TYR A 100 -6.38 -6.95 -13.94
CA TYR A 100 -5.95 -5.97 -12.94
C TYR A 100 -6.81 -6.00 -11.68
N TYR A 101 -8.11 -6.22 -11.83
CA TYR A 101 -8.99 -6.41 -10.67
C TYR A 101 -8.63 -7.66 -9.86
N GLU A 102 -8.42 -8.80 -10.54
CA GLU A 102 -7.99 -10.05 -9.91
C GLU A 102 -6.63 -9.91 -9.21
N ALA A 103 -5.73 -9.12 -9.77
CA ALA A 103 -4.47 -8.77 -9.11
C ALA A 103 -4.69 -7.90 -7.87
N ALA A 104 -5.62 -6.92 -7.93
CA ALA A 104 -6.01 -6.10 -6.79
C ALA A 104 -6.66 -6.93 -5.66
N GLU A 105 -7.47 -7.94 -6.00
CA GLU A 105 -8.04 -8.89 -5.02
C GLU A 105 -6.95 -9.64 -4.25
N LYS A 106 -5.88 -10.07 -4.92
CA LYS A 106 -4.73 -10.70 -4.25
C LYS A 106 -4.09 -9.76 -3.21
N VAL A 107 -3.91 -8.48 -3.60
CA VAL A 107 -3.38 -7.45 -2.69
C VAL A 107 -4.33 -7.20 -1.52
N ALA A 108 -5.64 -7.12 -1.76
CA ALA A 108 -6.63 -6.94 -0.71
C ALA A 108 -6.62 -8.10 0.29
N ASN A 109 -6.52 -9.34 -0.18
CA ASN A 109 -6.42 -10.51 0.69
C ASN A 109 -5.16 -10.49 1.57
N VAL A 110 -4.04 -9.98 1.06
CA VAL A 110 -2.82 -9.77 1.85
C VAL A 110 -3.05 -8.77 2.97
N LEU A 111 -3.72 -7.65 2.68
CA LEU A 111 -4.04 -6.65 3.71
C LEU A 111 -5.00 -7.20 4.77
N ILE A 112 -6.02 -7.95 4.37
CA ILE A 112 -6.94 -8.60 5.30
C ILE A 112 -6.19 -9.57 6.20
N TRP A 113 -5.27 -10.35 5.65
CA TRP A 113 -4.44 -11.27 6.44
C TRP A 113 -3.53 -10.54 7.44
N GLY A 114 -2.95 -9.41 7.05
CA GLY A 114 -2.06 -8.60 7.89
C GLY A 114 -2.76 -7.61 8.82
N GLN A 115 -4.10 -7.57 8.83
CA GLN A 115 -4.87 -6.70 9.71
C GLN A 115 -4.73 -7.15 11.16
N LEU A 116 -4.29 -6.27 12.04
CA LEU A 116 -4.16 -6.54 13.45
C LEU A 116 -5.52 -6.78 14.12
N GLU A 117 -5.50 -7.42 15.28
CA GLU A 117 -6.71 -7.69 16.04
C GLU A 117 -7.48 -6.42 16.43
N CYS A 118 -6.76 -5.33 16.70
CA CYS A 118 -7.37 -4.01 16.95
C CYS A 118 -8.05 -3.39 15.71
N GLY A 119 -7.77 -3.86 14.50
CA GLY A 119 -8.37 -3.38 13.25
C GLY A 119 -7.47 -2.52 12.36
N GLY A 120 -6.37 -2.01 12.87
CA GLY A 120 -5.38 -1.27 12.10
C GLY A 120 -4.27 -2.13 11.53
N TRP A 121 -3.23 -1.50 10.99
CA TRP A 121 -2.01 -2.15 10.49
C TRP A 121 -0.77 -1.52 11.07
N ASN A 122 0.26 -2.35 11.28
CA ASN A 122 1.62 -1.87 11.49
C ASN A 122 2.27 -1.51 10.15
N TYR A 123 3.46 -0.92 10.15
CA TYR A 123 4.25 -0.63 8.95
C TYR A 123 4.56 -1.87 8.12
N VAL A 124 4.79 -2.97 8.79
CA VAL A 124 5.26 -4.21 8.20
C VAL A 124 4.69 -5.41 8.95
N PHE A 125 4.44 -6.49 8.22
CA PHE A 125 4.20 -7.81 8.78
C PHE A 125 4.97 -8.87 8.01
N ASP A 126 5.07 -10.07 8.56
CA ASP A 126 5.85 -11.16 7.98
C ASP A 126 4.99 -12.42 7.86
N PHE A 127 4.85 -12.95 6.66
CA PHE A 127 4.16 -14.23 6.41
C PHE A 127 4.90 -15.45 7.02
N ALA A 128 6.19 -15.30 7.36
CA ALA A 128 6.91 -16.32 8.11
C ALA A 128 6.50 -16.38 9.60
N GLY A 129 5.64 -15.44 10.02
CA GLY A 129 5.05 -15.44 11.35
C GLY A 129 5.76 -14.52 12.33
N GLU A 130 5.16 -14.48 13.52
CA GLU A 130 5.50 -13.51 14.55
C GLU A 130 6.94 -13.60 15.06
N ASN A 131 7.46 -14.83 15.20
CA ASN A 131 8.85 -15.02 15.63
C ASN A 131 9.86 -14.46 14.61
N SER A 132 9.59 -14.62 13.31
CA SER A 132 10.41 -14.05 12.25
C SER A 132 10.36 -12.52 12.27
N LEU A 133 9.19 -11.96 12.49
CA LEU A 133 9.02 -10.51 12.63
C LEU A 133 9.75 -9.96 13.86
N LYS A 134 9.63 -10.62 15.01
CA LYS A 134 10.37 -10.25 16.24
C LYS A 134 11.88 -10.23 16.03
N GLU A 135 12.40 -11.32 15.47
CA GLU A 135 13.83 -11.42 15.17
C GLU A 135 14.29 -10.29 14.24
N TRP A 136 13.50 -9.95 13.23
CA TRP A 136 13.78 -8.83 12.33
C TRP A 136 13.81 -7.50 13.08
N TYR A 137 12.85 -7.25 13.98
CA TYR A 137 12.86 -6.05 14.84
C TYR A 137 14.09 -5.98 15.73
N GLU A 138 14.52 -7.09 16.31
CA GLU A 138 15.67 -7.16 17.22
C GLU A 138 17.02 -7.05 16.50
N THR A 139 17.07 -7.31 15.21
CA THR A 139 18.29 -7.30 14.40
C THR A 139 18.33 -6.11 13.44
N VAL A 140 17.70 -6.24 12.29
CA VAL A 140 17.68 -5.22 11.23
C VAL A 140 17.04 -3.94 11.72
N GLY A 141 15.89 -4.07 12.33
CA GLY A 141 15.13 -2.96 12.86
C GLY A 141 15.92 -2.12 13.84
N LYS A 142 16.49 -2.74 14.82
CA LYS A 142 17.29 -2.09 15.86
C LYS A 142 18.50 -1.32 15.32
N SER A 143 18.98 -1.71 14.15
CA SER A 143 20.15 -1.08 13.52
C SER A 143 19.78 0.09 12.59
N GLY A 144 18.54 0.15 12.11
CA GLY A 144 18.12 1.10 11.09
C GLY A 144 17.41 2.33 11.63
N TRP A 145 16.52 2.15 12.61
CA TRP A 145 15.79 3.26 13.23
C TRP A 145 16.35 3.63 14.59
N ARG A 146 15.94 4.77 15.12
CA ARG A 146 16.31 5.14 16.49
C ARG A 146 15.82 4.05 17.45
N LEU A 147 16.71 3.57 18.30
CA LEU A 147 16.52 2.43 19.20
C LEU A 147 15.21 2.42 19.99
N GLU A 148 14.70 3.61 20.32
CA GLU A 148 13.49 3.79 21.11
C GLU A 148 12.21 3.57 20.28
N GLU A 149 12.20 3.95 19.01
CA GLU A 149 11.03 3.86 18.17
C GLU A 149 10.68 2.41 17.86
N PHE A 150 11.69 1.57 17.63
CA PHE A 150 11.51 0.19 17.22
C PHE A 150 10.91 -0.74 18.26
N ARG A 151 11.33 -0.57 19.50
CA ARG A 151 10.81 -1.38 20.61
C ARG A 151 9.31 -1.18 20.81
N HIS A 152 8.79 -0.04 20.38
CA HIS A 152 7.41 0.36 20.55
C HIS A 152 6.53 0.11 19.32
N TYR A 153 7.11 -0.24 18.17
CA TYR A 153 6.35 -0.49 16.94
C TYR A 153 5.79 -1.90 16.86
N TYR A 154 6.45 -2.85 17.48
CA TYR A 154 6.02 -4.22 17.43
C TYR A 154 4.63 -4.39 18.08
N GLY A 155 3.71 -4.98 17.30
CA GLY A 155 2.34 -5.24 17.76
C GLY A 155 1.39 -4.05 17.76
N ASN A 156 1.85 -2.85 17.42
CA ASN A 156 1.01 -1.66 17.33
C ASN A 156 0.54 -1.40 15.90
N ALA A 157 -0.71 -0.96 15.76
CA ALA A 157 -1.17 -0.31 14.55
C ALA A 157 -0.61 1.12 14.48
N THR A 158 -0.47 1.66 13.27
CA THR A 158 0.07 3.00 13.08
C THR A 158 -0.81 3.85 12.17
N TYR A 159 -0.97 5.11 12.55
CA TYR A 159 -1.48 6.18 11.68
C TYR A 159 -0.36 6.92 10.97
N ASP A 160 0.88 6.76 11.46
CA ASP A 160 2.06 7.40 10.92
C ASP A 160 2.25 7.01 9.46
N ASP A 161 2.74 7.96 8.65
CA ASP A 161 3.01 7.77 7.23
C ASP A 161 1.88 7.12 6.44
N LEU A 162 0.64 7.40 6.82
CA LEU A 162 -0.58 6.90 6.16
C LEU A 162 -0.73 5.36 6.13
N GLY A 163 0.00 4.61 6.95
CA GLY A 163 -0.02 3.15 6.92
C GLY A 163 -1.44 2.56 6.98
N THR A 164 -2.10 2.65 8.13
CA THR A 164 -3.47 2.16 8.31
C THR A 164 -4.45 2.83 7.35
N ILE A 165 -4.33 4.14 7.12
CA ILE A 165 -5.28 4.88 6.27
C ILE A 165 -5.18 4.45 4.80
N SER A 166 -3.98 4.20 4.29
CA SER A 166 -3.80 3.72 2.91
C SER A 166 -4.42 2.34 2.71
N ALA A 167 -4.21 1.42 3.65
CA ALA A 167 -4.81 0.10 3.63
C ALA A 167 -6.35 0.16 3.71
N ALA A 168 -6.89 0.96 4.65
CA ALA A 168 -8.32 1.15 4.81
C ALA A 168 -8.99 1.73 3.55
N LYS A 169 -8.39 2.77 2.95
CA LYS A 169 -8.87 3.38 1.70
C LYS A 169 -8.88 2.38 0.54
N PHE A 170 -7.86 1.55 0.45
CA PHE A 170 -7.82 0.54 -0.61
C PHE A 170 -8.91 -0.53 -0.43
N LEU A 171 -9.09 -1.07 0.79
CA LEU A 171 -10.18 -2.02 1.05
C LEU A 171 -11.56 -1.40 0.81
N LEU A 172 -11.75 -0.12 1.14
CA LEU A 172 -12.99 0.60 0.83
C LEU A 172 -13.22 0.69 -0.68
N ARG A 173 -12.20 1.00 -1.47
CA ARG A 173 -12.31 1.00 -2.95
C ARG A 173 -12.69 -0.39 -3.47
N MET A 174 -12.07 -1.46 -2.96
CA MET A 174 -12.42 -2.84 -3.33
C MET A 174 -13.87 -3.18 -3.00
N TYR A 175 -14.35 -2.77 -1.83
CA TYR A 175 -15.74 -2.97 -1.44
C TYR A 175 -16.73 -2.23 -2.34
N VAL A 176 -16.49 -0.94 -2.58
CA VAL A 176 -17.37 -0.09 -3.41
C VAL A 176 -17.40 -0.56 -4.86
N GLU A 177 -16.31 -1.12 -5.37
CA GLU A 177 -16.20 -1.57 -6.76
C GLU A 177 -17.24 -2.64 -7.13
N LYS A 178 -17.47 -3.61 -6.26
CA LYS A 178 -18.39 -4.72 -6.53
C LYS A 178 -19.35 -5.05 -5.38
N ASN A 179 -19.34 -4.27 -4.32
CA ASN A 179 -20.11 -4.53 -3.11
C ASN A 179 -19.89 -5.96 -2.55
N ASP A 180 -18.61 -6.45 -2.65
CA ASP A 180 -18.27 -7.79 -2.23
C ASP A 180 -18.26 -7.87 -0.68
N PRO A 181 -19.10 -8.74 -0.08
CA PRO A 181 -19.19 -8.88 1.36
C PRO A 181 -17.89 -9.34 2.03
N ALA A 182 -16.93 -9.92 1.30
CA ALA A 182 -15.64 -10.32 1.83
C ALA A 182 -14.85 -9.15 2.44
N TYR A 183 -15.06 -7.93 1.94
CA TYR A 183 -14.39 -6.73 2.44
C TYR A 183 -15.14 -6.04 3.58
N LYS A 184 -16.39 -6.41 3.85
CA LYS A 184 -17.24 -5.73 4.82
C LYS A 184 -16.68 -5.85 6.24
N ALA A 185 -16.42 -7.05 6.72
CA ALA A 185 -15.93 -7.26 8.08
C ALA A 185 -14.56 -6.61 8.35
N PRO A 186 -13.54 -6.71 7.46
CA PRO A 186 -12.30 -5.96 7.61
C PRO A 186 -12.49 -4.44 7.64
N LEU A 187 -13.43 -3.90 6.85
CA LEU A 187 -13.75 -2.47 6.85
C LEU A 187 -14.42 -2.03 8.13
N GLU A 188 -15.42 -2.76 8.61
CA GLU A 188 -16.08 -2.49 9.88
C GLU A 188 -15.06 -2.50 11.03
N LYS A 189 -14.12 -3.43 11.01
CA LYS A 189 -13.06 -3.55 12.00
C LYS A 189 -12.12 -2.33 11.99
N VAL A 190 -11.69 -1.84 10.83
CA VAL A 190 -10.84 -0.65 10.76
C VAL A 190 -11.60 0.64 11.07
N ILE A 191 -12.88 0.74 10.72
CA ILE A 191 -13.73 1.89 11.10
C ILE A 191 -13.86 1.94 12.62
N HIS A 192 -14.12 0.81 13.26
CA HIS A 192 -14.19 0.72 14.72
C HIS A 192 -12.86 1.12 15.37
N PHE A 193 -11.76 0.60 14.86
CA PHE A 193 -10.41 1.00 15.27
C PHE A 193 -10.18 2.52 15.18
N ILE A 194 -10.58 3.16 14.07
CA ILE A 194 -10.42 4.60 13.88
C ILE A 194 -11.23 5.39 14.94
N LEU A 195 -12.45 4.94 15.23
CA LEU A 195 -13.32 5.61 16.21
C LEU A 195 -12.83 5.40 17.64
N GLU A 196 -12.39 4.20 18.01
CA GLU A 196 -11.92 3.88 19.36
C GLU A 196 -10.57 4.49 19.70
N SER A 197 -9.69 4.61 18.72
CA SER A 197 -8.35 5.17 18.92
C SER A 197 -8.31 6.68 18.95
N GLN A 198 -9.42 7.36 18.64
CA GLN A 198 -9.50 8.80 18.67
C GLN A 198 -9.46 9.33 20.11
N TYR A 199 -8.58 10.29 20.36
CA TYR A 199 -8.55 10.99 21.64
C TYR A 199 -9.79 11.87 21.84
N PRO A 200 -10.19 12.13 23.12
CA PRO A 200 -11.32 13.01 23.39
C PRO A 200 -11.19 14.42 22.80
N VAL A 201 -9.97 14.88 22.54
CA VAL A 201 -9.67 16.16 21.88
C VAL A 201 -9.82 16.13 20.36
N GLY A 202 -10.15 14.97 19.76
CA GLY A 202 -10.44 14.81 18.34
C GLY A 202 -9.26 14.39 17.48
N GLY A 203 -8.03 14.29 18.01
CA GLY A 203 -6.87 13.78 17.28
C GLY A 203 -6.68 12.28 17.44
N TRP A 204 -5.67 11.71 16.79
CA TRP A 204 -5.31 10.30 16.88
C TRP A 204 -3.88 10.13 17.34
N PRO A 205 -3.57 9.03 18.08
CA PRO A 205 -2.21 8.69 18.41
C PRO A 205 -1.44 8.28 17.15
N GLN A 206 -0.14 8.50 17.15
CA GLN A 206 0.71 7.98 16.10
C GLN A 206 0.65 6.44 16.04
N ARG A 207 0.51 5.79 17.22
CA ARG A 207 0.44 4.33 17.36
C ARG A 207 -0.63 3.90 18.34
N TYR A 208 -1.24 2.74 18.13
CA TYR A 208 -2.29 2.21 18.99
C TYR A 208 -2.25 0.67 19.03
N PRO A 209 -2.51 0.06 20.19
CA PRO A 209 -2.49 0.67 21.52
C PRO A 209 -1.04 0.89 21.97
N LEU A 210 -0.72 2.08 22.40
CA LEU A 210 0.58 2.36 22.99
C LEU A 210 0.87 1.44 24.16
N ARG A 211 2.04 0.82 24.18
CA ARG A 211 2.48 -0.14 25.19
C ARG A 211 3.89 0.18 25.69
N TYR A 212 4.21 1.43 25.82
CA TYR A 212 5.48 1.87 26.42
C TYR A 212 5.25 2.97 27.44
N ASP A 213 6.09 2.97 28.46
CA ASP A 213 6.13 4.01 29.47
C ASP A 213 6.59 5.31 28.82
N HIS A 214 5.66 6.16 28.46
CA HIS A 214 5.96 7.48 27.98
C HIS A 214 5.83 8.48 29.14
N PRO A 215 6.72 9.49 29.25
CA PRO A 215 6.66 10.46 30.36
C PRO A 215 5.35 11.25 30.40
N PHE A 216 4.52 11.13 29.38
CA PHE A 216 3.20 11.76 29.28
C PHE A 216 2.04 10.77 29.41
N GLU A 217 2.31 9.49 29.61
CA GLU A 217 1.26 8.51 29.87
C GLU A 217 0.43 8.92 31.10
N GLY A 218 -0.90 8.90 30.93
CA GLY A 218 -1.81 9.36 32.00
C GLY A 218 -1.96 10.88 32.16
N LYS A 219 -1.33 11.70 31.31
CA LYS A 219 -1.57 13.13 31.26
C LYS A 219 -2.72 13.46 30.32
N GLU A 220 -3.50 14.49 30.67
CA GLU A 220 -4.63 14.94 29.87
C GLU A 220 -4.21 15.67 28.57
N ASP A 221 -2.96 16.15 28.51
CA ASP A 221 -2.41 16.84 27.33
C ASP A 221 -1.69 15.86 26.40
N TYR A 222 -2.40 15.42 25.37
CA TYR A 222 -1.89 14.55 24.31
C TYR A 222 -1.45 15.31 23.06
N SER A 223 -1.39 16.63 23.11
CA SER A 223 -1.16 17.47 21.92
C SER A 223 0.15 17.15 21.18
N SER A 224 1.19 16.75 21.91
CA SER A 224 2.50 16.39 21.33
C SER A 224 2.55 14.99 20.71
N PHE A 225 1.49 14.19 20.84
CA PHE A 225 1.39 12.81 20.32
C PHE A 225 0.32 12.63 19.26
N ILE A 226 -0.35 13.71 18.90
CA ILE A 226 -1.41 13.68 17.90
C ILE A 226 -0.79 13.77 16.53
N THR A 227 -1.12 12.79 15.67
CA THR A 227 -0.86 12.87 14.24
C THR A 227 -1.96 13.70 13.58
N LEU A 228 -1.58 14.67 12.78
CA LEU A 228 -2.50 15.57 12.06
C LEU A 228 -2.69 15.15 10.59
N ASN A 229 -2.56 13.87 10.27
CA ASN A 229 -2.70 13.36 8.89
C ASN A 229 -4.15 13.32 8.42
#